data_ed2fb7a7af8988beb078e65ad4282364
#
_entry.id   ed2fb7a7af8988beb078e65ad4282364
#
_cell.length_a   1.000
_cell.length_b   1.000
_cell.length_c   1.000
_cell.angle_alpha   90.00
_cell.angle_beta   90.00
_cell.angle_gamma   90.00
#
_symmetry.space_group_name_H-M   'P 1'
#
loop_
_entity.id
_entity.type
_entity.pdbx_description
1 polymer ?
#
loop_
_entity_poly.entity_id
_entity_poly.type
_entity_poly.pdbx_seq_one_letter_code
_entity_poly.pdbx_strand_id
1 'polypeptide(L)'
;YTEVLGMQLLRRKDYPSGRFTLAFVGYGSEKDHTVLELTHNWDTESYTLGDAYGHIALGVEDIHSTCAGIADQGGRVVREPGPMKHGTTVIAFVEDPDGYKVELIELSSKAPA
;
A
#
# COMPACT_ATOMS: atom_id res chain seq x y z
N TYR A 1 0.30 -4.40 5.23
CA TYR A 1 0.13 -4.86 3.83
C TYR A 1 -0.62 -6.17 3.74
N THR A 2 -0.36 -7.14 4.63
CA THR A 2 -1.04 -8.42 4.58
C THR A 2 -2.37 -8.41 5.32
N GLU A 3 -2.38 -8.01 6.59
CA GLU A 3 -3.59 -8.07 7.40
C GLU A 3 -4.61 -6.99 7.03
N VAL A 4 -4.15 -5.77 6.80
CA VAL A 4 -5.04 -4.62 6.56
C VAL A 4 -5.39 -4.46 5.08
N LEU A 5 -4.42 -4.60 4.18
CA LEU A 5 -4.64 -4.46 2.74
C LEU A 5 -4.90 -5.80 2.03
N GLY A 6 -4.85 -6.92 2.75
CA GLY A 6 -5.21 -8.22 2.20
C GLY A 6 -4.21 -8.84 1.23
N MET A 7 -2.98 -8.34 1.19
CA MET A 7 -1.95 -8.95 0.35
C MET A 7 -1.49 -10.27 0.92
N GLN A 8 -1.00 -11.16 0.05
CA GLN A 8 -0.38 -12.42 0.45
C GLN A 8 1.10 -12.20 0.64
N LEU A 9 1.67 -12.83 1.68
CA LEU A 9 3.11 -12.95 1.80
C LEU A 9 3.56 -14.06 0.85
N LEU A 10 4.18 -13.68 -0.26
CA LEU A 10 4.55 -14.61 -1.33
C LEU A 10 5.84 -15.36 -1.02
N ARG A 11 6.83 -14.65 -0.49
CA ARG A 11 8.09 -15.24 -0.01
C ARG A 11 8.80 -14.28 0.92
N ARG A 12 9.62 -14.83 1.78
CA ARG A 12 10.43 -14.08 2.74
C ARG A 12 11.79 -14.74 2.86
N LYS A 13 12.85 -13.94 2.90
CA LYS A 13 14.20 -14.47 3.06
C LYS A 13 15.07 -13.53 3.90
N ASP A 14 15.80 -14.11 4.85
CA ASP A 14 16.80 -13.41 5.64
C ASP A 14 18.16 -13.48 4.95
N TYR A 15 18.89 -12.36 5.02
CA TYR A 15 20.25 -12.25 4.50
C TYR A 15 21.18 -11.83 5.64
N PRO A 16 21.66 -12.79 6.45
CA PRO A 16 22.42 -12.43 7.65
C PRO A 16 23.71 -11.66 7.39
N SER A 17 24.40 -11.96 6.29
CA SER A 17 25.65 -11.25 5.97
C SER A 17 25.40 -9.78 5.61
N GLY A 18 24.23 -9.45 5.07
CA GLY A 18 23.83 -8.08 4.77
C GLY A 18 22.99 -7.44 5.86
N ARG A 19 22.55 -8.23 6.84
CA ARG A 19 21.71 -7.82 7.95
C ARG A 19 20.41 -7.17 7.49
N PHE A 20 19.72 -7.86 6.59
CA PHE A 20 18.39 -7.44 6.13
C PHE A 20 17.52 -8.64 5.81
N THR A 21 16.22 -8.40 5.76
CA THR A 21 15.20 -9.36 5.37
C THR A 21 14.40 -8.77 4.22
N LEU A 22 14.13 -9.58 3.21
CA LEU A 22 13.21 -9.24 2.12
C LEU A 22 11.89 -9.96 2.33
N ALA A 23 10.79 -9.26 2.10
CA ALA A 23 9.46 -9.85 2.06
C ALA A 23 8.75 -9.36 0.80
N PHE A 24 8.22 -10.29 0.03
CA PHE A 24 7.49 -9.99 -1.20
C PHE A 24 6.01 -10.20 -0.95
N VAL A 25 5.24 -9.15 -1.12
CA VAL A 25 3.79 -9.16 -0.85
C VAL A 25 3.02 -8.69 -2.08
N GLY A 26 1.82 -9.21 -2.25
CA GLY A 26 0.98 -8.84 -3.39
C GLY A 26 -0.31 -9.63 -3.43
N TYR A 27 -1.09 -9.42 -4.49
CA TYR A 27 -2.40 -10.06 -4.65
C TYR A 27 -2.36 -11.27 -5.56
N GLY A 28 -1.19 -11.66 -6.02
CA GLY A 28 -1.01 -12.84 -6.87
C GLY A 28 0.46 -13.15 -7.06
N SER A 29 0.77 -14.19 -7.83
CA SER A 29 2.15 -14.64 -8.01
C SER A 29 3.00 -13.58 -8.73
N GLU A 30 4.29 -13.56 -8.41
CA GLU A 30 5.24 -12.66 -9.08
C GLU A 30 5.31 -12.88 -10.59
N LYS A 31 4.95 -14.07 -11.04
CA LYS A 31 4.97 -14.41 -12.46
C LYS A 31 3.97 -13.59 -13.27
N ASP A 32 2.79 -13.35 -12.70
CA ASP A 32 1.67 -12.77 -13.44
C ASP A 32 1.19 -11.43 -12.85
N HIS A 33 1.70 -11.03 -11.70
CA HIS A 33 1.24 -9.86 -10.96
C HIS A 33 2.40 -8.99 -10.51
N THR A 34 2.12 -7.70 -10.38
CA THR A 34 3.05 -6.77 -9.74
C THR A 34 3.04 -7.01 -8.23
N VAL A 35 4.21 -7.07 -7.63
CA VAL A 35 4.36 -7.29 -6.20
C VAL A 35 5.24 -6.21 -5.59
N LEU A 36 5.15 -6.05 -4.28
CA LEU A 36 6.03 -5.15 -3.53
C LEU A 36 7.16 -5.97 -2.90
N GLU A 37 8.38 -5.48 -3.09
CA GLU A 37 9.53 -5.97 -2.34
C GLU A 37 9.74 -5.04 -1.15
N LEU A 38 9.51 -5.54 0.05
CA LEU A 38 9.73 -4.81 1.28
C LEU A 38 11.06 -5.24 1.89
N THR A 39 11.87 -4.27 2.28
CA THR A 39 13.16 -4.53 2.93
C THR A 39 13.12 -4.10 4.38
N HIS A 40 13.44 -5.02 5.28
CA HIS A 40 13.69 -4.70 6.68
C HIS A 40 15.19 -4.70 6.94
N ASN A 41 15.76 -3.53 7.18
CA ASN A 41 17.17 -3.41 7.57
C ASN A 41 17.27 -3.56 9.08
N TRP A 42 17.93 -4.61 9.54
CA TRP A 42 17.89 -5.03 10.95
C TRP A 42 18.39 -3.96 11.92
N ASP A 43 19.35 -3.15 11.50
CA ASP A 43 20.00 -2.18 12.39
C ASP A 43 19.44 -0.75 12.23
N THR A 44 18.37 -0.58 11.44
CA THR A 44 17.76 0.72 11.19
C THR A 44 16.34 0.74 11.75
N GLU A 45 16.10 1.62 12.71
CA GLU A 45 14.78 1.70 13.37
C GLU A 45 13.86 2.72 12.71
N SER A 46 14.42 3.73 12.04
CA SER A 46 13.62 4.78 11.42
C SER A 46 14.33 5.36 10.20
N TYR A 47 13.52 6.01 9.34
CA TYR A 47 13.99 6.64 8.12
C TYR A 47 13.44 8.06 8.03
N THR A 48 14.19 8.94 7.37
CA THR A 48 13.66 10.24 6.97
C THR A 48 13.01 10.07 5.61
N LEU A 49 11.69 10.23 5.54
CA LEU A 49 10.95 10.04 4.29
C LEU A 49 11.28 11.11 3.25
N GLY A 50 11.59 12.32 3.70
CA GLY A 50 11.86 13.42 2.79
C GLY A 50 10.61 13.86 2.03
N ASP A 51 10.82 14.50 0.90
CA ASP A 51 9.73 15.03 0.07
C ASP A 51 9.79 14.55 -1.39
N ALA A 52 10.68 13.61 -1.69
CA ALA A 52 10.83 13.08 -3.05
C ALA A 52 9.87 11.92 -3.35
N TYR A 53 9.60 11.07 -2.34
CA TYR A 53 8.68 9.96 -2.51
C TYR A 53 7.23 10.45 -2.47
N GLY A 54 6.42 10.01 -3.44
CA GLY A 54 4.99 10.30 -3.45
C GLY A 54 4.20 9.19 -2.75
N HIS A 55 3.73 8.24 -3.54
CA HIS A 55 2.90 7.13 -3.06
C HIS A 55 2.90 6.00 -4.09
N ILE A 56 2.46 4.82 -3.66
CA ILE A 56 2.02 3.77 -4.57
C ILE A 56 0.49 3.78 -4.62
N ALA A 57 -0.10 3.22 -5.66
CA ALA A 57 -1.55 3.20 -5.81
C ALA A 57 -2.07 1.77 -5.98
N LEU A 58 -3.21 1.50 -5.36
CA LEU A 58 -3.91 0.21 -5.47
C LEU A 58 -5.32 0.45 -5.99
N GLY A 59 -5.72 -0.32 -7.00
CA GLY A 59 -7.10 -0.33 -7.47
C GLY A 59 -7.98 -1.16 -6.54
N VAL A 60 -9.14 -0.64 -6.18
CA VAL A 60 -10.12 -1.33 -5.33
C VAL A 60 -11.50 -1.27 -5.97
N GLU A 61 -12.38 -2.20 -5.60
CA GLU A 61 -13.73 -2.23 -6.16
C GLU A 61 -14.68 -1.30 -5.42
N ASP A 62 -14.70 -1.37 -4.08
CA ASP A 62 -15.55 -0.53 -3.22
C ASP A 62 -14.66 0.22 -2.23
N ILE A 63 -14.34 1.45 -2.57
CA ILE A 63 -13.40 2.25 -1.79
C ILE A 63 -13.94 2.62 -0.41
N HIS A 64 -15.25 2.81 -0.28
CA HIS A 64 -15.85 3.17 1.01
C HIS A 64 -15.75 2.00 2.00
N SER A 65 -16.09 0.79 1.57
CA SER A 65 -15.98 -0.38 2.43
C SER A 65 -14.52 -0.74 2.71
N THR A 66 -13.63 -0.55 1.74
CA THR A 66 -12.20 -0.77 1.92
C THR A 66 -11.63 0.15 2.99
N CYS A 67 -11.92 1.45 2.93
CA CYS A 67 -11.45 2.41 3.92
C CYS A 67 -12.04 2.13 5.31
N ALA A 68 -13.33 1.78 5.39
CA ALA A 68 -13.95 1.41 6.66
C ALA A 68 -13.27 0.19 7.29
N GLY A 69 -12.97 -0.83 6.48
CA GLY A 69 -12.25 -2.02 6.94
C GLY A 69 -10.84 -1.72 7.41
N ILE A 70 -10.13 -0.85 6.71
CA ILE A 70 -8.79 -0.40 7.10
C ILE A 70 -8.84 0.29 8.47
N ALA A 71 -9.78 1.22 8.64
CA ALA A 71 -9.94 1.94 9.91
C ALA A 71 -10.30 1.00 11.06
N ASP A 72 -11.20 0.03 10.81
CA ASP A 72 -11.62 -0.95 11.81
C ASP A 72 -10.46 -1.84 12.28
N GLN A 73 -9.46 -2.05 11.43
CA GLN A 73 -8.27 -2.84 11.75
C GLN A 73 -7.14 -1.99 12.33
N GLY A 74 -7.41 -0.73 12.63
CA GLY A 74 -6.41 0.18 13.21
C GLY A 74 -5.52 0.87 12.19
N GLY A 75 -5.85 0.76 10.90
CA GLY A 75 -5.14 1.48 9.85
C GLY A 75 -5.49 2.97 9.84
N ARG A 76 -4.65 3.76 9.18
CA ARG A 76 -4.81 5.21 9.14
C ARG A 76 -5.29 5.67 7.78
N VAL A 77 -6.53 6.15 7.73
CA VAL A 77 -7.08 6.82 6.55
C VAL A 77 -6.79 8.31 6.70
N VAL A 78 -5.94 8.85 5.81
CA VAL A 78 -5.50 10.24 5.90
C VAL A 78 -6.20 11.16 4.91
N ARG A 79 -6.86 10.59 3.91
CA ARG A 79 -7.76 11.32 3.02
C ARG A 79 -8.95 10.41 2.73
N GLU A 80 -10.13 10.81 3.19
CA GLU A 80 -11.35 10.01 3.02
C GLU A 80 -11.74 9.87 1.55
N PRO A 81 -12.47 8.80 1.17
CA PRO A 81 -12.91 8.62 -0.21
C PRO A 81 -13.69 9.81 -0.75
N GLY A 82 -13.34 10.22 -1.93
CA GLY A 82 -14.01 11.31 -2.64
C GLY A 82 -13.38 11.52 -4.01
N PRO A 83 -14.03 12.32 -4.87
CA PRO A 83 -13.49 12.59 -6.20
C PRO A 83 -12.13 13.28 -6.11
N MET A 84 -11.24 12.91 -7.03
CA MET A 84 -9.96 13.61 -7.15
C MET A 84 -10.21 15.05 -7.62
N LYS A 85 -9.28 15.95 -7.24
CA LYS A 85 -9.32 17.33 -7.70
C LYS A 85 -9.27 17.36 -9.26
N HIS A 86 -10.19 18.11 -9.84
CA HIS A 86 -10.29 18.24 -11.30
C HIS A 86 -10.65 16.96 -12.04
N GLY A 87 -11.30 15.99 -11.37
CA GLY A 87 -11.71 14.75 -11.99
C GLY A 87 -12.87 14.08 -11.28
N THR A 88 -13.29 12.92 -11.80
CA THR A 88 -14.40 12.15 -11.27
C THR A 88 -13.97 10.84 -10.60
N THR A 89 -12.70 10.44 -10.80
CA THR A 89 -12.16 9.24 -10.17
C THR A 89 -12.18 9.39 -8.66
N VAL A 90 -12.76 8.43 -7.98
CA VAL A 90 -12.84 8.43 -6.51
C VAL A 90 -11.57 7.83 -5.95
N ILE A 91 -10.91 8.57 -5.08
CA ILE A 91 -9.65 8.18 -4.47
C ILE A 91 -9.69 8.34 -2.96
N ALA A 92 -8.77 7.69 -2.27
CA ALA A 92 -8.50 7.87 -0.86
C ALA A 92 -7.00 7.68 -0.62
N PHE A 93 -6.50 8.15 0.50
CA PHE A 93 -5.12 7.89 0.92
C PHE A 93 -5.10 7.26 2.29
N VAL A 94 -4.28 6.24 2.44
CA VAL A 94 -3.98 5.62 3.72
C VAL A 94 -2.47 5.67 3.94
N GLU A 95 -2.03 5.47 5.17
CA GLU A 95 -0.60 5.39 5.48
C GLU A 95 -0.26 4.02 6.04
N ASP A 96 0.93 3.52 5.67
CA ASP A 96 1.48 2.33 6.30
C ASP A 96 2.08 2.70 7.67
N PRO A 97 2.51 1.69 8.47
CA PRO A 97 3.06 1.98 9.81
C PRO A 97 4.28 2.90 9.82
N ASP A 98 4.99 2.98 8.71
CA ASP A 98 6.18 3.84 8.59
C ASP A 98 5.85 5.24 8.07
N GLY A 99 4.59 5.51 7.75
CA GLY A 99 4.14 6.80 7.25
C GLY A 99 4.13 6.93 5.73
N TYR A 100 4.43 5.85 5.00
CA TYR A 100 4.34 5.88 3.54
C TYR A 100 2.89 5.86 3.08
N LYS A 101 2.58 6.74 2.14
CA LYS A 101 1.21 6.86 1.62
C LYS A 101 0.91 5.82 0.56
N VAL A 102 -0.31 5.30 0.64
CA VAL A 102 -0.88 4.40 -0.37
C VAL A 102 -2.18 5.03 -0.85
N GLU A 103 -2.27 5.30 -2.14
CA GLU A 103 -3.50 5.78 -2.76
C GLU A 103 -4.39 4.59 -3.07
N LEU A 104 -5.67 4.72 -2.74
CA LEU A 104 -6.71 3.77 -3.16
C LEU A 104 -7.49 4.43 -4.28
N ILE A 105 -7.72 3.69 -5.36
CA ILE A 105 -8.44 4.19 -6.54
C ILE A 105 -9.62 3.26 -6.78
N GLU A 106 -10.84 3.81 -6.75
CA GLU A 106 -12.03 3.03 -7.07
C GLU A 106 -12.09 2.80 -8.58
N LEU A 107 -11.92 1.53 -8.96
CA LEU A 107 -11.76 1.19 -10.38
C LEU A 107 -13.00 1.54 -11.21
N SER A 108 -14.20 1.35 -10.66
CA SER A 108 -15.46 1.66 -11.36
C SER A 108 -15.65 3.15 -11.62
N SER A 109 -14.97 4.02 -10.86
CA SER A 109 -15.05 5.48 -11.01
C SER A 109 -13.97 6.03 -11.93
N LYS A 110 -13.00 5.18 -12.34
CA LYS A 110 -11.89 5.62 -13.16
C LYS A 110 -12.37 5.96 -14.58
N ALA A 111 -11.95 7.13 -15.09
CA ALA A 111 -12.26 7.53 -16.43
C ALA A 111 -11.65 6.54 -17.45
N PRO A 112 -12.30 6.30 -18.60
CA PRO A 112 -11.71 5.52 -19.69
C PRO A 112 -10.37 6.10 -20.12
N ALA A 113 -9.45 5.23 -20.46
CA ALA A 113 -8.13 5.63 -20.95
C ALA A 113 -8.24 6.26 -22.35
#